data_847958dc8a92a1da9c795478fa2ce1a1
#
_entry.id   847958dc8a92a1da9c795478fa2ce1a1
#
_cell.length_a   1.000
_cell.length_b   1.000
_cell.length_c   1.000
_cell.angle_alpha   90.00
_cell.angle_beta   90.00
_cell.angle_gamma   90.00
#
_symmetry.space_group_name_H-M   'P 1'
#
loop_
_entity.id
_entity.type
_entity.pdbx_description
1 polymer ?
#
loop_
_entity_poly.entity_id
_entity_poly.type
_entity_poly.pdbx_seq_one_letter_code
_entity_poly.pdbx_strand_id
1 'polypeptide(L)'
;MGVKSDFIPIFVPKEKKYMATVIYPSPIFGPVHSRRLGVSLGINLLPADGKFCTFDCIYCECGFNADFRPHQKLPTREEVRSALENRLLDMQQNGPKPDVLTFAGNGEPTAHPQFAGIMEDTLALRDKYFPEAKVSVLSNSTFIHKPEVFDALNKVDNNILKLDTIDAAYINKVDRPTGHYDVKQVIERMKAFKGNLIVQTLFMKGTFEGQSVDNTTD
;
A
#
# COMPACT_ATOMS: atom_id res chain seq x y z
N MET A 1 15.86 -18.40 11.49
CA MET A 1 16.04 -17.07 10.86
C MET A 1 15.32 -16.07 11.73
N GLY A 2 16.06 -15.14 12.36
CA GLY A 2 15.48 -14.19 13.30
C GLY A 2 14.76 -13.06 12.54
N VAL A 3 13.51 -12.82 12.86
CA VAL A 3 12.74 -11.65 12.41
C VAL A 3 13.34 -10.43 13.13
N LYS A 4 13.97 -9.53 12.40
CA LYS A 4 14.35 -8.22 12.94
C LYS A 4 13.10 -7.35 12.97
N SER A 5 12.58 -7.05 14.15
CA SER A 5 11.50 -6.09 14.36
C SER A 5 12.10 -4.68 14.45
N ASP A 6 11.90 -3.86 13.42
CA ASP A 6 12.20 -2.43 13.52
C ASP A 6 10.99 -1.71 14.13
N PHE A 7 11.05 -1.47 15.44
CA PHE A 7 10.02 -0.75 16.17
C PHE A 7 10.13 0.77 15.89
N ILE A 8 9.10 1.37 15.31
CA ILE A 8 9.00 2.82 15.14
C ILE A 8 7.84 3.31 16.01
N PRO A 9 8.09 4.01 17.12
CA PRO A 9 7.02 4.59 17.91
C PRO A 9 6.34 5.73 17.13
N ILE A 10 5.04 5.60 16.88
CA ILE A 10 4.21 6.68 16.36
C ILE A 10 3.65 7.45 17.56
N PHE A 11 4.03 8.72 17.67
CA PHE A 11 3.50 9.62 18.68
C PHE A 11 2.11 10.11 18.25
N VAL A 12 1.06 9.72 18.97
CA VAL A 12 -0.31 10.25 18.77
C VAL A 12 -0.49 11.46 19.68
N PRO A 13 -0.67 12.68 19.15
CA PRO A 13 -0.89 13.88 19.95
C PRO A 13 -2.22 13.80 20.74
N LYS A 14 -2.22 14.31 21.97
CA LYS A 14 -3.38 14.36 22.89
C LYS A 14 -4.52 15.31 22.46
N GLU A 15 -4.30 16.15 21.46
CA GLU A 15 -5.31 17.08 20.95
C GLU A 15 -5.64 16.71 19.50
N LYS A 16 -6.91 16.92 19.07
CA LYS A 16 -7.37 16.81 17.67
C LYS A 16 -6.62 17.81 16.77
N LYS A 17 -5.31 17.67 16.66
CA LYS A 17 -4.56 18.26 15.57
C LYS A 17 -4.78 17.30 14.40
N TYR A 18 -5.65 17.68 13.46
CA TYR A 18 -5.79 16.98 12.19
C TYR A 18 -4.39 16.73 11.66
N MET A 19 -3.96 15.49 11.56
CA MET A 19 -2.75 15.16 10.81
C MET A 19 -2.97 15.73 9.41
N ALA A 20 -1.99 16.47 8.91
CA ALA A 20 -2.08 16.99 7.55
C ALA A 20 -2.30 15.80 6.61
N THR A 21 -3.46 15.76 5.99
CA THR A 21 -3.80 14.68 5.05
C THR A 21 -2.90 14.78 3.83
N VAL A 22 -2.32 13.65 3.44
CA VAL A 22 -1.46 13.55 2.26
C VAL A 22 -2.23 12.83 1.17
N ILE A 23 -2.49 13.54 0.06
CA ILE A 23 -3.01 12.95 -1.18
C ILE A 23 -1.89 13.00 -2.22
N TYR A 24 -1.48 11.85 -2.68
CA TYR A 24 -0.37 11.68 -3.62
C TYR A 24 -0.81 11.93 -5.06
N PRO A 25 0.07 12.48 -5.92
CA PRO A 25 -0.17 12.50 -7.36
C PRO A 25 -0.44 11.10 -7.91
N SER A 26 -1.20 11.04 -9.00
CA SER A 26 -1.50 9.81 -9.74
C SER A 26 -1.20 10.05 -11.23
N PRO A 27 -0.71 9.06 -11.99
CA PRO A 27 -0.44 7.68 -11.54
C PRO A 27 0.97 7.48 -10.96
N ILE A 28 1.89 8.45 -11.08
CA ILE A 28 3.28 8.34 -10.61
C ILE A 28 3.61 9.49 -9.67
N PHE A 29 4.31 9.20 -8.59
CA PHE A 29 4.79 10.21 -7.64
C PHE A 29 6.20 9.91 -7.11
N GLY A 30 6.86 10.92 -6.59
CA GLY A 30 8.22 10.81 -6.07
C GLY A 30 9.27 11.04 -7.15
N PRO A 31 10.51 10.46 -7.02
CA PRO A 31 10.86 9.45 -6.01
C PRO A 31 10.91 10.00 -4.60
N VAL A 32 10.68 9.13 -3.63
CA VAL A 32 10.82 9.41 -2.20
C VAL A 32 11.94 8.56 -1.60
N HIS A 33 12.65 9.09 -0.61
CA HIS A 33 13.68 8.33 0.10
C HIS A 33 13.05 7.53 1.24
N SER A 34 12.92 6.23 1.05
CA SER A 34 12.46 5.30 2.07
C SER A 34 13.63 4.76 2.89
N ARG A 35 13.50 4.80 4.22
CA ARG A 35 14.53 4.22 5.11
C ARG A 35 14.74 2.71 4.91
N ARG A 36 13.70 1.99 4.49
CA ARG A 36 13.73 0.53 4.29
C ARG A 36 13.96 0.12 2.84
N LEU A 37 13.49 0.92 1.90
CA LEU A 37 13.43 0.54 0.49
C LEU A 37 14.36 1.37 -0.41
N GLY A 38 15.09 2.35 0.15
CA GLY A 38 15.95 3.23 -0.63
C GLY A 38 15.17 4.26 -1.44
N VAL A 39 15.63 4.57 -2.66
CA VAL A 39 14.98 5.48 -3.60
C VAL A 39 13.76 4.79 -4.18
N SER A 40 12.57 5.19 -3.74
CA SER A 40 11.29 4.58 -4.10
C SER A 40 10.52 5.45 -5.08
N LEU A 41 10.24 4.94 -6.29
CA LEU A 41 9.30 5.57 -7.21
C LEU A 41 7.90 5.02 -6.92
N GLY A 42 6.96 5.90 -6.57
CA GLY A 42 5.60 5.54 -6.22
C GLY A 42 4.71 5.38 -7.44
N ILE A 43 3.89 4.33 -7.43
CA ILE A 43 2.84 4.05 -8.42
C ILE A 43 1.50 4.10 -7.69
N ASN A 44 0.73 5.16 -7.94
CA ASN A 44 -0.59 5.38 -7.34
C ASN A 44 -1.68 5.08 -8.37
N LEU A 45 -2.36 3.94 -8.22
CA LEU A 45 -3.43 3.49 -9.13
C LEU A 45 -4.79 4.10 -8.81
N LEU A 46 -4.83 5.05 -7.88
CA LEU A 46 -6.05 5.64 -7.36
C LEU A 46 -6.13 7.12 -7.73
N PRO A 47 -7.30 7.77 -7.63
CA PRO A 47 -7.46 9.15 -8.03
C PRO A 47 -6.51 10.10 -7.31
N ALA A 48 -6.10 11.18 -8.00
CA ALA A 48 -5.17 12.19 -7.46
C ALA A 48 -5.86 13.22 -6.55
N ASP A 49 -7.19 13.19 -6.44
CA ASP A 49 -8.00 14.18 -5.72
C ASP A 49 -8.69 13.63 -4.47
N GLY A 50 -8.38 12.38 -4.08
CA GLY A 50 -9.01 11.81 -2.90
C GLY A 50 -8.55 10.39 -2.59
N LYS A 51 -9.17 9.80 -1.56
CA LYS A 51 -8.90 8.44 -1.09
C LYS A 51 -9.91 7.46 -1.65
N PHE A 52 -9.42 6.33 -2.17
CA PHE A 52 -10.23 5.19 -2.57
C PHE A 52 -9.63 3.91 -1.97
N CYS A 53 -10.15 3.49 -0.83
CA CYS A 53 -9.64 2.35 -0.08
C CYS A 53 -10.78 1.48 0.45
N THR A 54 -10.51 0.19 0.58
CA THR A 54 -11.41 -0.78 1.23
C THR A 54 -11.28 -0.77 2.75
N PHE A 55 -10.33 0.02 3.29
CA PHE A 55 -10.13 0.24 4.71
C PHE A 55 -10.21 1.74 5.04
N ASP A 56 -10.61 2.05 6.27
CA ASP A 56 -10.65 3.40 6.82
C ASP A 56 -9.82 3.50 8.11
N CYS A 57 -8.56 3.02 8.04
CA CYS A 57 -7.67 2.95 9.19
C CYS A 57 -7.54 4.30 9.88
N ILE A 58 -7.66 4.32 11.21
CA ILE A 58 -7.63 5.56 12.02
C ILE A 58 -6.28 6.28 11.97
N TYR A 59 -5.22 5.61 11.53
CA TYR A 59 -3.87 6.15 11.40
C TYR A 59 -3.47 6.45 9.95
N CYS A 60 -4.41 6.38 9.00
CA CYS A 60 -4.11 6.56 7.59
C CYS A 60 -3.74 8.02 7.29
N GLU A 61 -2.57 8.25 6.71
CA GLU A 61 -2.13 9.59 6.30
C GLU A 61 -3.00 10.20 5.20
N CYS A 62 -3.71 9.37 4.42
CA CYS A 62 -4.67 9.84 3.41
C CYS A 62 -6.05 10.23 4.02
N GLY A 63 -6.23 10.17 5.35
CA GLY A 63 -7.49 10.45 6.02
C GLY A 63 -8.55 9.36 5.82
N PHE A 64 -9.82 9.71 5.96
CA PHE A 64 -10.94 8.80 5.78
C PHE A 64 -11.57 8.92 4.39
N ASN A 65 -12.14 7.82 3.89
CA ASN A 65 -12.82 7.80 2.58
C ASN A 65 -13.97 8.83 2.48
N ALA A 66 -14.68 9.07 3.60
CA ALA A 66 -15.79 10.02 3.63
C ALA A 66 -15.34 11.48 3.49
N ASP A 67 -14.18 11.82 4.09
CA ASP A 67 -13.68 13.20 4.12
C ASP A 67 -12.95 13.58 2.81
N PHE A 68 -12.42 12.59 2.10
CA PHE A 68 -11.60 12.78 0.90
C PHE A 68 -12.10 11.93 -0.27
N ARG A 69 -13.41 11.94 -0.50
CA ARG A 69 -14.03 11.17 -1.58
C ARG A 69 -13.59 11.72 -2.95
N PRO A 70 -12.98 10.88 -3.81
CA PRO A 70 -12.49 11.35 -5.09
C PRO A 70 -13.64 11.62 -6.06
N HIS A 71 -13.43 12.57 -6.96
CA HIS A 71 -14.30 12.90 -8.11
C HIS A 71 -13.67 12.47 -9.44
N GLN A 72 -12.34 12.34 -9.48
CA GLN A 72 -11.62 11.85 -10.64
C GLN A 72 -11.78 10.35 -10.83
N LYS A 73 -11.62 9.91 -12.07
CA LYS A 73 -11.59 8.47 -12.40
C LYS A 73 -10.26 7.85 -12.02
N LEU A 74 -10.26 6.53 -11.89
CA LEU A 74 -9.02 5.76 -11.82
C LEU A 74 -8.21 5.95 -13.11
N PRO A 75 -6.87 6.03 -13.04
CA PRO A 75 -6.05 6.06 -14.23
C PRO A 75 -6.19 4.75 -15.01
N THR A 76 -6.25 4.83 -16.31
CA THR A 76 -6.28 3.64 -17.17
C THR A 76 -4.92 2.94 -17.18
N ARG A 77 -4.88 1.65 -17.57
CA ARG A 77 -3.63 0.90 -17.75
C ARG A 77 -2.64 1.63 -18.65
N GLU A 78 -3.13 2.22 -19.76
CA GLU A 78 -2.30 2.95 -20.72
C GLU A 78 -1.74 4.25 -20.13
N GLU A 79 -2.53 5.00 -19.36
CA GLU A 79 -2.05 6.20 -18.66
C GLU A 79 -0.97 5.87 -17.66
N VAL A 80 -1.14 4.79 -16.86
CA VAL A 80 -0.13 4.33 -15.90
C VAL A 80 1.14 3.92 -16.63
N ARG A 81 1.02 3.10 -17.69
CA ARG A 81 2.16 2.63 -18.48
C ARG A 81 2.95 3.79 -19.06
N SER A 82 2.28 4.71 -19.75
CA SER A 82 2.93 5.85 -20.40
C SER A 82 3.60 6.79 -19.39
N ALA A 83 2.93 7.07 -18.26
CA ALA A 83 3.50 7.92 -17.22
C ALA A 83 4.71 7.25 -16.55
N LEU A 84 4.64 5.94 -16.29
CA LEU A 84 5.76 5.19 -15.72
C LEU A 84 6.94 5.16 -16.67
N GLU A 85 6.74 4.84 -17.96
CA GLU A 85 7.82 4.81 -18.95
C GLU A 85 8.52 6.16 -19.08
N ASN A 86 7.75 7.25 -19.21
CA ASN A 86 8.29 8.59 -19.25
C ASN A 86 9.11 8.95 -18.00
N ARG A 87 8.64 8.54 -16.81
CA ARG A 87 9.36 8.81 -15.56
C ARG A 87 10.64 8.00 -15.45
N LEU A 88 10.63 6.73 -15.87
CA LEU A 88 11.82 5.88 -15.87
C LEU A 88 12.87 6.39 -16.86
N LEU A 89 12.47 6.85 -18.02
CA LEU A 89 13.37 7.52 -19.00
C LEU A 89 14.01 8.78 -18.41
N ASP A 90 13.22 9.64 -17.77
CA ASP A 90 13.73 10.84 -17.09
C ASP A 90 14.74 10.47 -16.00
N MET A 91 14.42 9.49 -15.16
CA MET A 91 15.32 9.02 -14.10
C MET A 91 16.60 8.37 -14.64
N GLN A 92 16.55 7.74 -15.82
CA GLN A 92 17.73 7.19 -16.48
C GLN A 92 18.70 8.30 -16.95
N GLN A 93 18.15 9.43 -17.39
CA GLN A 93 18.93 10.57 -17.90
C GLN A 93 19.39 11.51 -16.78
N ASN A 94 18.51 11.79 -15.83
CA ASN A 94 18.68 12.86 -14.85
C ASN A 94 18.82 12.34 -13.40
N GLY A 95 18.58 11.04 -13.14
CA GLY A 95 18.63 10.43 -11.81
C GLY A 95 17.55 10.96 -10.84
N PRO A 96 17.55 10.51 -9.58
CA PRO A 96 18.30 9.36 -9.08
C PRO A 96 17.78 8.02 -9.64
N LYS A 97 18.62 6.99 -9.68
CA LYS A 97 18.18 5.64 -10.03
C LYS A 97 17.22 5.11 -8.95
N PRO A 98 16.10 4.48 -9.32
CA PRO A 98 15.22 3.87 -8.33
C PRO A 98 15.80 2.56 -7.80
N ASP A 99 15.74 2.35 -6.49
CA ASP A 99 15.99 1.05 -5.87
C ASP A 99 14.73 0.18 -5.93
N VAL A 100 13.56 0.83 -5.97
CA VAL A 100 12.27 0.15 -5.95
C VAL A 100 11.17 0.95 -6.65
N LEU A 101 10.26 0.24 -7.33
CA LEU A 101 8.98 0.74 -7.82
C LEU A 101 7.89 0.25 -6.85
N THR A 102 7.18 1.18 -6.18
CA THR A 102 6.27 0.81 -5.10
C THR A 102 4.83 1.16 -5.42
N PHE A 103 3.96 0.15 -5.51
CA PHE A 103 2.52 0.35 -5.58
C PHE A 103 2.02 0.77 -4.19
N ALA A 104 1.65 2.03 -4.07
CA ALA A 104 1.15 2.68 -2.87
C ALA A 104 0.42 3.98 -3.26
N GLY A 105 -0.13 4.71 -2.29
CA GLY A 105 -0.72 6.02 -2.52
C GLY A 105 -2.09 6.15 -1.85
N ASN A 106 -3.09 6.63 -2.59
CA ASN A 106 -4.36 7.11 -2.05
C ASN A 106 -5.37 6.00 -1.73
N GLY A 107 -4.92 4.84 -1.24
CA GLY A 107 -5.78 3.74 -0.82
C GLY A 107 -5.23 2.35 -1.18
N GLU A 108 -6.10 1.43 -1.65
CA GLU A 108 -5.75 0.03 -1.91
C GLU A 108 -5.43 -0.23 -3.40
N PRO A 109 -4.17 -0.45 -3.79
CA PRO A 109 -3.80 -0.61 -5.19
C PRO A 109 -4.46 -1.82 -5.87
N THR A 110 -4.68 -2.93 -5.14
CA THR A 110 -5.31 -4.14 -5.70
C THR A 110 -6.81 -3.99 -5.96
N ALA A 111 -7.40 -2.86 -5.54
CA ALA A 111 -8.77 -2.49 -5.90
C ALA A 111 -8.91 -2.05 -7.36
N HIS A 112 -7.80 -1.69 -8.02
CA HIS A 112 -7.84 -1.26 -9.41
C HIS A 112 -8.23 -2.43 -10.34
N PRO A 113 -9.24 -2.28 -11.21
CA PRO A 113 -9.76 -3.39 -12.02
C PRO A 113 -8.75 -3.97 -13.01
N GLN A 114 -7.74 -3.21 -13.39
CA GLN A 114 -6.68 -3.63 -14.30
C GLN A 114 -5.34 -3.89 -13.58
N PHE A 115 -5.35 -4.09 -12.25
CA PHE A 115 -4.15 -4.24 -11.42
C PHE A 115 -3.16 -5.25 -12.00
N ALA A 116 -3.62 -6.45 -12.38
CA ALA A 116 -2.75 -7.50 -12.90
C ALA A 116 -2.05 -7.09 -14.21
N GLY A 117 -2.77 -6.46 -15.14
CA GLY A 117 -2.19 -5.98 -16.40
C GLY A 117 -1.22 -4.81 -16.19
N ILE A 118 -1.52 -3.91 -15.25
CA ILE A 118 -0.59 -2.82 -14.87
C ILE A 118 0.67 -3.39 -14.24
N MET A 119 0.56 -4.43 -13.43
CA MET A 119 1.70 -5.13 -12.85
C MET A 119 2.61 -5.73 -13.94
N GLU A 120 2.03 -6.38 -14.96
CA GLU A 120 2.79 -6.92 -16.09
C GLU A 120 3.56 -5.82 -16.83
N ASP A 121 2.90 -4.70 -17.14
CA ASP A 121 3.55 -3.55 -17.76
C ASP A 121 4.67 -2.98 -16.90
N THR A 122 4.45 -2.89 -15.59
CA THR A 122 5.45 -2.37 -14.64
C THR A 122 6.69 -3.26 -14.59
N LEU A 123 6.51 -4.58 -14.52
CA LEU A 123 7.62 -5.54 -14.54
C LEU A 123 8.42 -5.43 -15.83
N ALA A 124 7.74 -5.38 -16.99
CA ALA A 124 8.39 -5.24 -18.29
C ALA A 124 9.17 -3.91 -18.42
N LEU A 125 8.62 -2.80 -17.93
CA LEU A 125 9.29 -1.50 -17.93
C LEU A 125 10.47 -1.47 -16.97
N ARG A 126 10.34 -2.05 -15.77
CA ARG A 126 11.42 -2.20 -14.81
C ARG A 126 12.57 -2.97 -15.42
N ASP A 127 12.31 -4.13 -16.03
CA ASP A 127 13.33 -4.98 -16.66
C ASP A 127 14.05 -4.26 -17.82
N LYS A 128 13.31 -3.43 -18.56
CA LYS A 128 13.86 -2.62 -19.67
C LYS A 128 14.80 -1.50 -19.20
N TYR A 129 14.42 -0.77 -18.15
CA TYR A 129 15.11 0.47 -17.77
C TYR A 129 15.99 0.34 -16.53
N PHE A 130 15.57 -0.43 -15.54
CA PHE A 130 16.24 -0.60 -14.25
C PHE A 130 16.09 -2.04 -13.74
N PRO A 131 16.73 -3.05 -14.38
CA PRO A 131 16.55 -4.46 -14.05
C PRO A 131 16.91 -4.83 -12.61
N GLU A 132 17.77 -4.04 -11.95
CA GLU A 132 18.13 -4.25 -10.56
C GLU A 132 17.11 -3.67 -9.56
N ALA A 133 16.21 -2.79 -10.01
CA ALA A 133 15.19 -2.22 -9.15
C ALA A 133 14.16 -3.28 -8.77
N LYS A 134 13.71 -3.26 -7.52
CA LYS A 134 12.65 -4.15 -7.03
C LYS A 134 11.27 -3.60 -7.35
N VAL A 135 10.28 -4.48 -7.37
CA VAL A 135 8.86 -4.10 -7.41
C VAL A 135 8.22 -4.48 -6.08
N SER A 136 7.58 -3.51 -5.43
CA SER A 136 6.91 -3.68 -4.13
C SER A 136 5.44 -3.32 -4.24
N VAL A 137 4.58 -4.06 -3.53
CA VAL A 137 3.16 -3.75 -3.37
C VAL A 137 2.82 -3.64 -1.90
N LEU A 138 2.23 -2.51 -1.50
CA LEU A 138 1.64 -2.32 -0.18
C LEU A 138 0.13 -2.55 -0.30
N SER A 139 -0.38 -3.66 0.26
CA SER A 139 -1.79 -4.02 0.18
C SER A 139 -2.39 -4.28 1.55
N ASN A 140 -3.64 -3.86 1.74
CA ASN A 140 -4.42 -4.20 2.94
C ASN A 140 -5.00 -5.63 2.91
N SER A 141 -4.61 -6.43 1.92
CA SER A 141 -4.96 -7.83 1.77
C SER A 141 -6.42 -8.14 1.42
N THR A 142 -7.27 -7.13 1.20
CA THR A 142 -8.71 -7.35 0.93
C THR A 142 -8.94 -8.21 -0.32
N PHE A 143 -8.16 -8.02 -1.38
CA PHE A 143 -8.39 -8.64 -2.68
C PHE A 143 -7.47 -9.82 -3.01
N ILE A 144 -6.66 -10.32 -2.06
CA ILE A 144 -5.78 -11.48 -2.31
C ILE A 144 -6.54 -12.79 -2.58
N HIS A 145 -7.85 -12.81 -2.36
CA HIS A 145 -8.71 -13.94 -2.73
C HIS A 145 -8.97 -14.03 -4.24
N LYS A 146 -8.80 -12.94 -4.99
CA LYS A 146 -8.98 -12.91 -6.45
C LYS A 146 -7.77 -13.56 -7.13
N PRO A 147 -7.97 -14.57 -8.01
CA PRO A 147 -6.85 -15.28 -8.64
C PRO A 147 -5.88 -14.35 -9.37
N GLU A 148 -6.39 -13.39 -10.15
CA GLU A 148 -5.57 -12.45 -10.92
C GLU A 148 -4.73 -11.52 -10.03
N VAL A 149 -5.22 -11.15 -8.84
CA VAL A 149 -4.47 -10.37 -7.86
C VAL A 149 -3.42 -11.24 -7.18
N PHE A 150 -3.79 -12.44 -6.77
CA PHE A 150 -2.88 -13.41 -6.16
C PHE A 150 -1.70 -13.72 -7.08
N ASP A 151 -1.97 -14.02 -8.35
CA ASP A 151 -0.94 -14.34 -9.35
C ASP A 151 -0.02 -13.14 -9.61
N ALA A 152 -0.58 -11.91 -9.68
CA ALA A 152 0.21 -10.70 -9.84
C ALA A 152 1.12 -10.45 -8.64
N LEU A 153 0.62 -10.63 -7.42
CA LEU A 153 1.40 -10.46 -6.18
C LEU A 153 2.50 -11.51 -6.02
N ASN A 154 2.36 -12.70 -6.62
CA ASN A 154 3.44 -13.71 -6.63
C ASN A 154 4.60 -13.36 -7.57
N LYS A 155 4.44 -12.39 -8.47
CA LYS A 155 5.48 -11.98 -9.44
C LYS A 155 6.38 -10.86 -8.92
N VAL A 156 6.02 -10.20 -7.81
CA VAL A 156 6.76 -9.05 -7.27
C VAL A 156 7.84 -9.46 -6.28
N ASP A 157 8.85 -8.62 -6.14
CA ASP A 157 9.96 -8.86 -5.21
C ASP A 157 9.54 -8.70 -3.74
N ASN A 158 8.67 -7.73 -3.45
CA ASN A 158 8.19 -7.45 -2.10
C ASN A 158 6.66 -7.39 -2.09
N ASN A 159 6.03 -8.53 -1.87
CA ASN A 159 4.59 -8.63 -1.62
C ASN A 159 4.32 -8.30 -0.14
N ILE A 160 4.00 -7.04 0.16
CA ILE A 160 3.83 -6.53 1.52
C ILE A 160 2.35 -6.47 1.86
N LEU A 161 1.91 -7.41 2.70
CA LEU A 161 0.52 -7.61 3.07
C LEU A 161 0.28 -7.17 4.52
N LYS A 162 -0.70 -6.28 4.71
CA LYS A 162 -1.09 -5.77 6.02
C LYS A 162 -1.83 -6.84 6.82
N LEU A 163 -1.38 -7.01 8.08
CA LEU A 163 -2.07 -7.77 9.12
C LEU A 163 -1.69 -7.19 10.50
N ASP A 164 -2.52 -6.29 11.02
CA ASP A 164 -2.20 -5.59 12.28
C ASP A 164 -2.54 -6.43 13.52
N THR A 165 -3.51 -7.33 13.39
CA THR A 165 -3.95 -8.24 14.46
C THR A 165 -4.84 -9.34 13.87
N ILE A 166 -5.10 -10.37 14.67
CA ILE A 166 -6.11 -11.40 14.40
C ILE A 166 -7.45 -11.14 15.11
N ASP A 167 -7.51 -10.13 15.98
CA ASP A 167 -8.72 -9.74 16.69
C ASP A 167 -9.67 -8.95 15.77
N ALA A 168 -10.80 -9.56 15.41
CA ALA A 168 -11.80 -8.94 14.56
C ALA A 168 -12.41 -7.65 15.18
N ALA A 169 -12.52 -7.56 16.51
CA ALA A 169 -13.03 -6.36 17.16
C ALA A 169 -12.05 -5.19 17.03
N TYR A 170 -10.76 -5.46 17.18
CA TYR A 170 -9.70 -4.47 16.93
C TYR A 170 -9.66 -4.05 15.47
N ILE A 171 -9.72 -4.99 14.51
CA ILE A 171 -9.75 -4.69 13.07
C ILE A 171 -10.92 -3.73 12.75
N ASN A 172 -12.13 -4.03 13.22
CA ASN A 172 -13.30 -3.17 12.98
C ASN A 172 -13.15 -1.78 13.60
N LYS A 173 -12.41 -1.65 14.69
CA LYS A 173 -12.20 -0.40 15.41
C LYS A 173 -11.09 0.45 14.81
N VAL A 174 -9.99 -0.16 14.40
CA VAL A 174 -8.75 0.50 13.99
C VAL A 174 -8.58 0.53 12.48
N ASP A 175 -8.76 -0.61 11.82
CA ASP A 175 -8.61 -0.74 10.37
C ASP A 175 -9.87 -0.37 9.60
N ARG A 176 -11.04 -0.57 10.21
CA ARG A 176 -12.35 -0.15 9.73
C ARG A 176 -12.64 -0.57 8.28
N PRO A 177 -12.69 -1.88 7.99
CA PRO A 177 -13.03 -2.35 6.65
C PRO A 177 -14.36 -1.75 6.18
N THR A 178 -14.43 -1.27 4.93
CA THR A 178 -15.65 -0.68 4.35
C THR A 178 -16.62 -1.72 3.82
N GLY A 179 -16.20 -2.99 3.77
CA GLY A 179 -16.99 -4.15 3.35
C GLY A 179 -16.74 -5.36 4.23
N HIS A 180 -17.22 -6.51 3.77
CA HIS A 180 -16.95 -7.75 4.48
C HIS A 180 -15.46 -8.08 4.50
N TYR A 181 -14.90 -8.31 5.68
CA TYR A 181 -13.51 -8.71 5.90
C TYR A 181 -13.44 -9.81 6.96
N ASP A 182 -12.95 -10.97 6.56
CA ASP A 182 -12.73 -12.13 7.44
C ASP A 182 -11.24 -12.39 7.56
N VAL A 183 -10.65 -12.01 8.69
CA VAL A 183 -9.22 -12.14 8.96
C VAL A 183 -8.73 -13.60 8.88
N LYS A 184 -9.56 -14.57 9.24
CA LYS A 184 -9.20 -16.00 9.17
C LYS A 184 -9.02 -16.43 7.72
N GLN A 185 -9.96 -16.05 6.84
CA GLN A 185 -9.84 -16.32 5.40
C GLN A 185 -8.64 -15.62 4.78
N VAL A 186 -8.35 -14.38 5.18
CA VAL A 186 -7.17 -13.64 4.72
C VAL A 186 -5.89 -14.37 5.13
N ILE A 187 -5.77 -14.84 6.38
CA ILE A 187 -4.62 -15.61 6.84
C ILE A 187 -4.45 -16.92 6.04
N GLU A 188 -5.52 -17.65 5.78
CA GLU A 188 -5.44 -18.86 4.96
C GLU A 188 -4.96 -18.56 3.53
N ARG A 189 -5.39 -17.43 2.96
CA ARG A 189 -4.88 -16.97 1.67
C ARG A 189 -3.42 -16.52 1.73
N MET A 190 -2.99 -15.85 2.80
CA MET A 190 -1.57 -15.51 3.02
C MET A 190 -0.68 -16.75 3.05
N LYS A 191 -1.12 -17.85 3.68
CA LYS A 191 -0.39 -19.13 3.69
C LYS A 191 -0.19 -19.70 2.28
N ALA A 192 -1.12 -19.46 1.37
CA ALA A 192 -1.04 -19.94 -0.02
C ALA A 192 0.13 -19.33 -0.81
N PHE A 193 0.65 -18.17 -0.40
CA PHE A 193 1.88 -17.58 -0.97
C PHE A 193 3.16 -18.37 -0.63
N LYS A 194 3.08 -19.38 0.26
CA LYS A 194 4.21 -20.28 0.61
C LYS A 194 5.48 -19.54 1.04
N GLY A 195 5.32 -18.41 1.74
CA GLY A 195 6.42 -17.57 2.20
C GLY A 195 6.84 -16.45 1.24
N ASN A 196 6.24 -16.36 0.05
CA ASN A 196 6.47 -15.24 -0.88
C ASN A 196 5.63 -14.01 -0.50
N LEU A 197 5.76 -13.57 0.75
CA LEU A 197 5.12 -12.36 1.27
C LEU A 197 5.89 -11.80 2.46
N ILE A 198 5.67 -10.53 2.72
CA ILE A 198 6.11 -9.81 3.92
C ILE A 198 4.86 -9.37 4.66
N VAL A 199 4.69 -9.80 5.90
CA VAL A 199 3.61 -9.30 6.75
C VAL A 199 4.02 -7.95 7.32
N GLN A 200 3.19 -6.94 7.10
CA GLN A 200 3.36 -5.62 7.70
C GLN A 200 2.32 -5.43 8.80
N THR A 201 2.80 -5.19 10.01
CA THR A 201 1.96 -4.92 11.18
C THR A 201 2.26 -3.54 11.74
N LEU A 202 1.21 -2.75 12.01
CA LEU A 202 1.32 -1.52 12.77
C LEU A 202 0.95 -1.79 14.23
N PHE A 203 1.93 -1.71 15.11
CA PHE A 203 1.68 -1.73 16.55
C PHE A 203 1.35 -0.33 17.04
N MET A 204 0.21 -0.19 17.72
CA MET A 204 -0.19 1.08 18.30
C MET A 204 -0.88 0.91 19.64
N LYS A 205 -0.68 1.91 20.50
CA LYS A 205 -1.34 2.03 21.79
C LYS A 205 -1.80 3.47 22.01
N GLY A 206 -3.05 3.65 22.37
CA GLY A 206 -3.60 4.99 22.58
C GLY A 206 -5.10 4.99 22.81
N THR A 207 -5.72 6.12 22.47
CA THR A 207 -7.18 6.31 22.57
C THR A 207 -7.68 6.94 21.27
N PHE A 208 -8.75 6.38 20.72
CA PHE A 208 -9.45 6.93 19.56
C PHE A 208 -10.94 7.02 19.88
N GLU A 209 -11.53 8.21 19.71
CA GLU A 209 -12.94 8.51 20.03
C GLU A 209 -13.35 8.07 21.46
N GLY A 210 -12.47 8.29 22.43
CA GLY A 210 -12.70 7.93 23.84
C GLY A 210 -12.53 6.44 24.16
N GLN A 211 -12.18 5.61 23.20
CA GLN A 211 -11.97 4.17 23.37
C GLN A 211 -10.49 3.82 23.32
N SER A 212 -10.03 2.95 24.23
CA SER A 212 -8.67 2.41 24.19
C SER A 212 -8.43 1.58 22.94
N VAL A 213 -7.27 1.73 22.31
CA VAL A 213 -6.74 0.90 21.24
C VAL A 213 -5.34 0.45 21.61
N ASP A 214 -5.11 -0.87 21.60
CA ASP A 214 -3.82 -1.48 21.95
C ASP A 214 -3.71 -2.85 21.28
N ASN A 215 -2.71 -3.06 20.42
CA ASN A 215 -2.33 -4.35 19.85
C ASN A 215 -0.85 -4.67 20.10
N THR A 216 -0.27 -4.07 21.13
CA THR A 216 1.16 -4.26 21.47
C THR A 216 1.42 -5.55 22.25
N THR A 217 0.37 -6.26 22.64
CA THR A 217 0.42 -7.51 23.43
C THR A 217 -0.21 -8.72 22.71
N ASP A 218 -0.60 -8.57 21.44
CA ASP A 218 -1.20 -9.65 20.62
C ASP A 218 -0.16 -10.66 20.10
#